data_9dae7e37a39bf49d3cf356e97651c7d9
#
_entry.id   9dae7e37a39bf49d3cf356e97651c7d9
#
_cell.length_a   1.000
_cell.length_b   1.000
_cell.length_c   1.000
_cell.angle_alpha   90.00
_cell.angle_beta   90.00
_cell.angle_gamma   90.00
#
_symmetry.space_group_name_H-M   'P 1'
#
loop_
_entity.id
_entity.type
_entity.pdbx_description
1 polymer ?
#
loop_
_entity_poly.entity_id
_entity_poly.type
_entity_poly.pdbx_seq_one_letter_code
_entity_poly.pdbx_strand_id
1 'polypeptide(L)'
;MNKLNKLASFSGVKGPVLTIVMDGVGIAPDTAGNAVSLAYTPTLDRIMKEYPTVTLKAHGTAVGLPSDDDMGNSEVGHNALGAGQVFAQGAKLVTQSIESGKMFASETWQTLIGNVKANGSTLHFLGLFSDGNVHSHIDHLKAMLVQAQKEGIGRVRIHILIDGRDVGETSALDYILPFEAFIADLRSESFDIAIASGGGRMKITMDRYEADWSMVERGWQTHVLGEGRQFASAAEAVEAYRAELGVIDQDLPPFVIAEGGKPVGTIEDGDSVIFYNFRGDRAIEISKTFDSPAGEFDKFDRKRVPAVMYAGMLEYDGDLHIPHRYLVNPPEITNTMGEYLANTGISQFAISETQKYGHVTYFWNGNKSGKFSDELETYVEIPSDVVPFEQRPWMKCAEITDRLIAELESGKYAYYRVNFPNGDMVGHTGSLLATRCSMEALDLQLARILAVVDKLGGVALITADHGNADEMYECDKKGQPKAGKDGRFKAKTSHTLNPVPCIIYDNTEAKDSYTVKADEGLFGLSNVAATMVNLLGYEAPDMWDESIIDVK
;
A
#
# COMPACT_ATOMS: atom_id res chain seq x y z
N MET A 1 -8.91 -16.21 -25.02
CA MET A 1 -7.75 -15.56 -24.38
C MET A 1 -7.31 -14.42 -25.26
N ASN A 2 -7.25 -13.22 -24.73
CA ASN A 2 -6.89 -12.02 -25.47
C ASN A 2 -5.36 -12.01 -25.73
N LYS A 3 -4.97 -11.86 -27.00
CA LYS A 3 -3.56 -11.79 -27.44
C LYS A 3 -3.27 -10.41 -27.99
N LEU A 4 -2.01 -9.99 -27.89
CA LEU A 4 -1.54 -8.77 -28.53
C LEU A 4 -1.32 -8.99 -30.03
N ASN A 5 -1.67 -7.97 -30.83
CA ASN A 5 -1.33 -7.91 -32.24
C ASN A 5 0.07 -7.29 -32.41
N LYS A 6 0.80 -7.71 -33.44
CA LYS A 6 2.07 -7.09 -33.78
C LYS A 6 1.85 -5.74 -34.44
N LEU A 7 2.67 -4.75 -34.09
CA LEU A 7 2.75 -3.50 -34.83
C LEU A 7 3.25 -3.77 -36.26
N ALA A 8 2.65 -3.09 -37.23
CA ALA A 8 3.01 -3.25 -38.63
C ALA A 8 4.33 -2.52 -38.98
N SER A 9 4.60 -1.38 -38.35
CA SER A 9 5.73 -0.48 -38.63
C SER A 9 6.94 -0.69 -37.74
N PHE A 10 6.79 -1.37 -36.60
CA PHE A 10 7.85 -1.55 -35.60
C PHE A 10 7.86 -2.97 -35.03
N SER A 11 8.94 -3.70 -35.22
CA SER A 11 9.05 -5.09 -34.74
C SER A 11 9.47 -5.23 -33.27
N GLY A 12 9.59 -4.12 -32.55
CA GLY A 12 10.05 -4.06 -31.17
C GLY A 12 11.57 -3.94 -31.02
N VAL A 13 11.98 -3.69 -29.79
CA VAL A 13 13.39 -3.68 -29.37
C VAL A 13 13.95 -5.10 -29.47
N LYS A 14 15.19 -5.25 -29.98
CA LYS A 14 15.83 -6.56 -30.14
C LYS A 14 16.36 -7.14 -28.81
N GLY A 15 16.74 -6.27 -27.90
CA GLY A 15 17.23 -6.64 -26.56
C GLY A 15 16.10 -6.68 -25.53
N PRO A 16 16.46 -6.85 -24.24
CA PRO A 16 15.47 -6.87 -23.16
C PRO A 16 14.74 -5.54 -23.03
N VAL A 17 13.45 -5.61 -22.70
CA VAL A 17 12.62 -4.44 -22.33
C VAL A 17 12.36 -4.49 -20.84
N LEU A 18 12.75 -3.44 -20.11
CA LEU A 18 12.79 -3.41 -18.66
C LEU A 18 11.96 -2.25 -18.09
N THR A 19 11.11 -2.52 -17.11
CA THR A 19 10.51 -1.48 -16.25
C THR A 19 11.23 -1.47 -14.91
N ILE A 20 11.74 -0.30 -14.50
CA ILE A 20 12.35 -0.05 -13.18
C ILE A 20 11.42 0.87 -12.41
N VAL A 21 10.91 0.40 -11.27
CA VAL A 21 10.12 1.20 -10.34
C VAL A 21 11.01 1.60 -9.16
N MET A 22 11.30 2.89 -9.04
CA MET A 22 11.98 3.50 -7.90
C MET A 22 10.91 3.90 -6.86
N ASP A 23 10.49 2.95 -6.04
CA ASP A 23 9.35 3.11 -5.12
C ASP A 23 9.54 4.32 -4.20
N GLY A 24 8.54 5.19 -4.14
CA GLY A 24 8.55 6.38 -3.31
C GLY A 24 9.39 7.55 -3.83
N VAL A 25 9.73 7.61 -5.12
CA VAL A 25 10.54 8.69 -5.70
C VAL A 25 9.68 9.66 -6.51
N GLY A 26 9.26 10.76 -5.87
CA GLY A 26 8.52 11.84 -6.49
C GLY A 26 9.39 12.96 -7.05
N ILE A 27 8.78 13.84 -7.83
CA ILE A 27 9.38 15.09 -8.34
C ILE A 27 8.83 16.25 -7.53
N ALA A 28 9.68 16.86 -6.71
CA ALA A 28 9.33 18.01 -5.89
C ALA A 28 10.40 19.11 -6.00
N PRO A 29 10.07 20.35 -5.62
CA PRO A 29 11.06 21.44 -5.54
C PRO A 29 12.23 21.11 -4.64
N ASP A 30 13.40 21.68 -4.95
CA ASP A 30 14.60 21.55 -4.11
C ASP A 30 14.39 22.27 -2.77
N THR A 31 14.14 21.49 -1.74
CA THR A 31 13.94 21.99 -0.37
C THR A 31 14.84 21.24 0.60
N ALA A 32 14.96 21.76 1.82
CA ALA A 32 15.71 21.09 2.90
C ALA A 32 15.14 19.70 3.26
N GLY A 33 13.90 19.40 2.85
CA GLY A 33 13.24 18.11 3.10
C GLY A 33 13.21 17.17 1.89
N ASN A 34 13.72 17.56 0.74
CA ASN A 34 13.74 16.70 -0.46
C ASN A 34 14.98 15.80 -0.44
N ALA A 35 14.82 14.55 0.01
CA ALA A 35 15.93 13.59 0.08
C ALA A 35 16.45 13.18 -1.30
N VAL A 36 15.61 13.23 -2.33
CA VAL A 36 15.99 12.89 -3.71
C VAL A 36 16.96 13.94 -4.26
N SER A 37 16.61 15.23 -4.17
CA SER A 37 17.47 16.31 -4.65
C SER A 37 18.72 16.55 -3.77
N LEU A 38 18.66 16.19 -2.48
CA LEU A 38 19.80 16.31 -1.56
C LEU A 38 20.79 15.14 -1.64
N ALA A 39 20.40 14.03 -2.24
CA ALA A 39 21.25 12.86 -2.43
C ALA A 39 22.23 13.10 -3.59
N TYR A 40 23.39 12.42 -3.55
CA TYR A 40 24.32 12.41 -4.66
C TYR A 40 23.96 11.30 -5.64
N THR A 41 23.20 11.65 -6.69
CA THR A 41 22.59 10.72 -7.64
C THR A 41 23.00 11.00 -9.10
N PRO A 42 24.31 10.91 -9.41
CA PRO A 42 24.83 11.34 -10.72
C PRO A 42 24.25 10.54 -11.90
N THR A 43 23.83 9.30 -11.71
CA THR A 43 23.19 8.50 -12.75
C THR A 43 21.79 8.99 -13.02
N LEU A 44 20.97 9.13 -11.99
CA LEU A 44 19.60 9.62 -12.10
C LEU A 44 19.57 11.05 -12.66
N ASP A 45 20.41 11.94 -12.14
CA ASP A 45 20.54 13.32 -12.62
C ASP A 45 20.89 13.40 -14.10
N ARG A 46 21.81 12.53 -14.55
CA ARG A 46 22.21 12.45 -15.95
C ARG A 46 21.08 11.94 -16.83
N ILE A 47 20.45 10.81 -16.46
CA ILE A 47 19.41 10.23 -17.32
C ILE A 47 18.16 11.10 -17.40
N MET A 48 17.76 11.77 -16.32
CA MET A 48 16.67 12.75 -16.35
C MET A 48 16.95 13.94 -17.27
N LYS A 49 18.21 14.32 -17.44
CA LYS A 49 18.62 15.44 -18.30
C LYS A 49 18.83 15.05 -19.77
N GLU A 50 19.38 13.86 -20.01
CA GLU A 50 19.86 13.47 -21.34
C GLU A 50 18.84 12.63 -22.12
N TYR A 51 17.88 12.00 -21.46
CA TYR A 51 16.90 11.11 -22.08
C TYR A 51 15.48 11.72 -22.03
N PRO A 52 14.60 11.32 -22.97
CA PRO A 52 13.20 11.74 -22.94
C PRO A 52 12.57 11.41 -21.61
N THR A 53 12.07 12.44 -20.93
CA THR A 53 11.47 12.33 -19.60
C THR A 53 10.13 13.05 -19.61
N VAL A 54 9.09 12.38 -19.11
CA VAL A 54 7.77 12.96 -18.84
C VAL A 54 7.41 12.73 -17.38
N THR A 55 6.42 13.46 -16.89
CA THR A 55 5.88 13.30 -15.54
C THR A 55 4.61 12.48 -15.57
N LEU A 56 4.45 11.58 -14.58
CA LEU A 56 3.23 10.80 -14.41
C LEU A 56 2.49 11.21 -13.14
N LYS A 57 1.17 11.36 -13.24
CA LYS A 57 0.31 11.48 -12.07
C LYS A 57 0.23 10.14 -11.36
N ALA A 58 0.60 10.12 -10.09
CA ALA A 58 0.71 8.91 -9.28
C ALA A 58 -0.17 8.97 -8.01
N HIS A 59 -1.17 9.85 -7.99
CA HIS A 59 -2.07 10.07 -6.86
C HIS A 59 -3.49 10.39 -7.36
N GLY A 60 -4.42 10.45 -6.44
CA GLY A 60 -5.78 10.89 -6.68
C GLY A 60 -6.53 10.05 -7.71
N THR A 61 -7.34 10.72 -8.50
CA THR A 61 -8.21 10.08 -9.50
C THR A 61 -7.43 9.39 -10.62
N ALA A 62 -6.17 9.80 -10.85
CA ALA A 62 -5.28 9.18 -11.84
C ALA A 62 -4.86 7.73 -11.48
N VAL A 63 -5.04 7.33 -10.24
CA VAL A 63 -4.81 5.93 -9.78
C VAL A 63 -6.07 5.29 -9.18
N GLY A 64 -7.25 5.91 -9.42
CA GLY A 64 -8.54 5.37 -9.01
C GLY A 64 -8.99 5.74 -7.60
N LEU A 65 -8.28 6.62 -6.90
CA LEU A 65 -8.69 7.12 -5.59
C LEU A 65 -9.84 8.14 -5.69
N PRO A 66 -10.55 8.43 -4.59
CA PRO A 66 -11.76 9.27 -4.62
C PRO A 66 -11.55 10.71 -5.08
N SER A 67 -10.44 11.34 -4.70
CA SER A 67 -10.13 12.74 -5.02
C SER A 67 -8.64 12.93 -5.32
N ASP A 68 -8.30 14.05 -5.96
CA ASP A 68 -6.90 14.39 -6.26
C ASP A 68 -6.10 14.82 -5.01
N ASP A 69 -6.76 15.01 -3.88
CA ASP A 69 -6.12 15.23 -2.58
C ASP A 69 -5.70 13.91 -1.89
N ASP A 70 -6.10 12.77 -2.44
CA ASP A 70 -5.73 11.46 -1.91
C ASP A 70 -4.33 11.05 -2.38
N MET A 71 -3.44 10.78 -1.44
CA MET A 71 -2.09 10.30 -1.75
C MET A 71 -2.13 8.91 -2.39
N GLY A 72 -1.34 8.72 -3.46
CA GLY A 72 -1.11 7.40 -4.03
C GLY A 72 -0.41 6.46 -3.04
N ASN A 73 -0.41 5.19 -3.37
CA ASN A 73 0.31 4.15 -2.64
C ASN A 73 0.78 3.06 -3.58
N SER A 74 1.66 2.17 -3.11
CA SER A 74 2.26 1.17 -3.98
C SER A 74 1.26 0.16 -4.54
N GLU A 75 0.15 -0.12 -3.84
CA GLU A 75 -0.90 -1.01 -4.34
C GLU A 75 -1.58 -0.43 -5.58
N VAL A 76 -2.21 0.75 -5.43
CA VAL A 76 -2.93 1.38 -6.56
C VAL A 76 -1.96 1.78 -7.68
N GLY A 77 -0.74 2.17 -7.35
CA GLY A 77 0.31 2.48 -8.32
C GLY A 77 0.68 1.28 -9.18
N HIS A 78 0.96 0.13 -8.57
CA HIS A 78 1.30 -1.09 -9.31
C HIS A 78 0.11 -1.70 -10.02
N ASN A 79 -1.13 -1.56 -9.48
CA ASN A 79 -2.33 -1.90 -10.22
C ASN A 79 -2.43 -1.07 -11.51
N ALA A 80 -2.25 0.25 -11.45
CA ALA A 80 -2.30 1.12 -12.62
C ALA A 80 -1.19 0.78 -13.63
N LEU A 81 0.06 0.62 -13.17
CA LEU A 81 1.20 0.22 -13.99
C LEU A 81 0.96 -1.09 -14.74
N GLY A 82 0.38 -2.09 -14.06
CA GLY A 82 0.16 -3.43 -14.63
C GLY A 82 -1.13 -3.57 -15.41
N ALA A 83 -2.16 -2.78 -15.10
CA ALA A 83 -3.47 -2.90 -15.73
C ALA A 83 -3.62 -2.08 -17.02
N GLY A 84 -2.76 -1.07 -17.26
CA GLY A 84 -2.87 -0.19 -18.41
C GLY A 84 -4.10 0.72 -18.41
N GLN A 85 -4.85 0.74 -17.33
CA GLN A 85 -6.08 1.53 -17.15
C GLN A 85 -6.33 1.77 -15.66
N VAL A 86 -7.17 2.75 -15.35
CA VAL A 86 -7.48 3.14 -13.97
C VAL A 86 -8.74 2.43 -13.48
N PHE A 87 -8.64 1.71 -12.38
CA PHE A 87 -9.76 1.07 -11.69
C PHE A 87 -10.08 1.81 -10.39
N ALA A 88 -11.37 1.87 -10.05
CA ALA A 88 -11.78 2.33 -8.72
C ALA A 88 -11.21 1.39 -7.65
N GLN A 89 -10.38 1.91 -6.78
CA GLN A 89 -9.60 1.13 -5.80
C GLN A 89 -10.08 1.37 -4.38
N GLY A 90 -9.69 0.45 -3.51
CA GLY A 90 -9.74 0.49 -2.04
C GLY A 90 -10.78 1.45 -1.46
N ALA A 91 -10.35 2.61 -1.03
CA ALA A 91 -11.20 3.62 -0.44
C ALA A 91 -12.37 4.05 -1.33
N LYS A 92 -12.15 4.32 -2.63
CA LYS A 92 -13.19 4.75 -3.56
C LYS A 92 -14.26 3.68 -3.74
N LEU A 93 -13.86 2.42 -3.86
CA LEU A 93 -14.76 1.28 -3.99
C LEU A 93 -15.62 1.14 -2.74
N VAL A 94 -15.02 1.24 -1.55
CA VAL A 94 -15.72 1.18 -0.26
C VAL A 94 -16.67 2.36 -0.11
N THR A 95 -16.23 3.59 -0.41
CA THR A 95 -17.06 4.80 -0.38
C THR A 95 -18.29 4.64 -1.27
N GLN A 96 -18.11 4.22 -2.53
CA GLN A 96 -19.23 3.98 -3.46
C GLN A 96 -20.20 2.91 -2.95
N SER A 97 -19.69 1.85 -2.31
CA SER A 97 -20.52 0.78 -1.75
C SER A 97 -21.34 1.26 -0.54
N ILE A 98 -20.77 2.14 0.28
CA ILE A 98 -21.45 2.80 1.41
C ILE A 98 -22.53 3.75 0.89
N GLU A 99 -22.18 4.68 0.00
CA GLU A 99 -23.09 5.72 -0.53
C GLU A 99 -24.26 5.12 -1.31
N SER A 100 -24.02 4.08 -2.07
CA SER A 100 -25.09 3.34 -2.79
C SER A 100 -25.91 2.43 -1.89
N GLY A 101 -25.51 2.20 -0.64
CA GLY A 101 -26.12 1.25 0.29
C GLY A 101 -25.84 -0.22 -0.02
N LYS A 102 -25.05 -0.53 -1.04
CA LYS A 102 -24.72 -1.92 -1.42
C LYS A 102 -24.03 -2.69 -0.32
N MET A 103 -23.10 -2.06 0.41
CA MET A 103 -22.41 -2.68 1.55
C MET A 103 -23.41 -3.15 2.61
N PHE A 104 -24.38 -2.32 2.97
CA PHE A 104 -25.36 -2.60 4.02
C PHE A 104 -26.46 -3.58 3.58
N ALA A 105 -26.66 -3.71 2.27
CA ALA A 105 -27.52 -4.72 1.67
C ALA A 105 -26.80 -6.05 1.39
N SER A 106 -25.48 -6.13 1.58
CA SER A 106 -24.71 -7.35 1.31
C SER A 106 -25.10 -8.48 2.26
N GLU A 107 -25.00 -9.71 1.80
CA GLU A 107 -25.26 -10.90 2.62
C GLU A 107 -24.36 -10.94 3.86
N THR A 108 -23.09 -10.55 3.71
CA THR A 108 -22.13 -10.51 4.80
C THR A 108 -22.54 -9.53 5.88
N TRP A 109 -22.86 -8.27 5.54
CA TRP A 109 -23.32 -7.28 6.53
C TRP A 109 -24.56 -7.76 7.26
N GLN A 110 -25.59 -8.23 6.50
CA GLN A 110 -26.84 -8.70 7.10
C GLN A 110 -26.63 -9.92 8.01
N THR A 111 -25.71 -10.80 7.67
CA THR A 111 -25.36 -11.97 8.49
C THR A 111 -24.70 -11.54 9.80
N LEU A 112 -23.74 -10.61 9.76
CA LEU A 112 -23.07 -10.10 10.95
C LEU A 112 -24.04 -9.39 11.91
N ILE A 113 -24.90 -8.54 11.37
CA ILE A 113 -25.93 -7.82 12.14
C ILE A 113 -26.98 -8.80 12.71
N GLY A 114 -27.40 -9.77 11.89
CA GLY A 114 -28.33 -10.82 12.30
C GLY A 114 -27.78 -11.67 13.45
N ASN A 115 -26.49 -12.02 13.41
CA ASN A 115 -25.81 -12.75 14.48
C ASN A 115 -25.83 -11.99 15.81
N VAL A 116 -25.43 -10.71 15.79
CA VAL A 116 -25.43 -9.87 17.01
C VAL A 116 -26.82 -9.74 17.59
N LYS A 117 -27.84 -9.51 16.77
CA LYS A 117 -29.23 -9.42 17.22
C LYS A 117 -29.76 -10.72 17.83
N ALA A 118 -29.45 -11.85 17.19
CA ALA A 118 -29.92 -13.17 17.65
C ALA A 118 -29.29 -13.56 18.99
N ASN A 119 -28.03 -13.20 19.21
CA ASN A 119 -27.30 -13.53 20.43
C ASN A 119 -27.41 -12.44 21.54
N GLY A 120 -27.89 -11.24 21.21
CA GLY A 120 -27.80 -10.09 22.10
C GLY A 120 -26.35 -9.71 22.43
N SER A 121 -25.44 -9.98 21.50
CA SER A 121 -23.99 -9.87 21.66
C SER A 121 -23.45 -8.50 21.18
N THR A 122 -22.14 -8.39 20.93
CA THR A 122 -21.46 -7.15 20.59
C THR A 122 -21.03 -7.15 19.12
N LEU A 123 -21.16 -6.01 18.45
CA LEU A 123 -20.53 -5.73 17.17
C LEU A 123 -19.21 -5.01 17.40
N HIS A 124 -18.11 -5.60 16.94
CA HIS A 124 -16.77 -5.03 17.06
C HIS A 124 -16.28 -4.48 15.73
N PHE A 125 -15.61 -3.33 15.80
CA PHE A 125 -14.85 -2.76 14.70
C PHE A 125 -13.38 -2.67 15.09
N LEU A 126 -12.51 -3.21 14.26
CA LEU A 126 -11.05 -3.19 14.42
C LEU A 126 -10.41 -2.63 13.15
N GLY A 127 -9.47 -1.70 13.27
CA GLY A 127 -8.76 -1.19 12.10
C GLY A 127 -7.97 0.08 12.35
N LEU A 128 -7.26 0.56 11.33
CA LEU A 128 -6.44 1.76 11.38
C LEU A 128 -7.31 3.01 11.52
N PHE A 129 -6.93 3.88 12.46
CA PHE A 129 -7.78 4.95 12.92
C PHE A 129 -7.26 6.32 12.48
N SER A 130 -7.45 6.65 11.21
CA SER A 130 -7.09 7.93 10.60
C SER A 130 -7.88 8.18 9.31
N ASP A 131 -7.66 9.33 8.69
CA ASP A 131 -8.12 9.69 7.36
C ASP A 131 -6.99 9.62 6.30
N GLY A 132 -5.86 8.98 6.64
CA GLY A 132 -4.69 8.85 5.76
C GLY A 132 -4.96 8.10 4.45
N ASN A 133 -6.10 7.41 4.36
CA ASN A 133 -6.64 6.79 3.14
C ASN A 133 -5.71 5.76 2.45
N VAL A 134 -4.75 5.21 3.21
CA VAL A 134 -3.82 4.16 2.73
C VAL A 134 -4.34 2.76 3.05
N HIS A 135 -4.76 2.53 4.30
CA HIS A 135 -5.28 1.24 4.76
C HIS A 135 -6.76 1.27 5.11
N SER A 136 -7.26 2.41 5.56
CA SER A 136 -8.62 2.64 6.03
C SER A 136 -8.99 4.11 5.91
N HIS A 137 -10.26 4.42 6.15
CA HIS A 137 -10.72 5.80 6.32
C HIS A 137 -11.70 5.88 7.49
N ILE A 138 -11.50 6.83 8.40
CA ILE A 138 -12.33 7.00 9.61
C ILE A 138 -13.81 7.26 9.29
N ASP A 139 -14.12 7.89 8.15
CA ASP A 139 -15.51 8.15 7.76
C ASP A 139 -16.24 6.88 7.33
N HIS A 140 -15.53 5.85 6.81
CA HIS A 140 -16.13 4.54 6.58
C HIS A 140 -16.58 3.91 7.89
N LEU A 141 -15.74 3.97 8.94
CA LEU A 141 -16.11 3.53 10.28
C LEU A 141 -17.34 4.28 10.80
N LYS A 142 -17.33 5.63 10.74
CA LYS A 142 -18.48 6.44 11.18
C LYS A 142 -19.77 6.07 10.46
N ALA A 143 -19.72 5.84 9.14
CA ALA A 143 -20.89 5.43 8.35
C ALA A 143 -21.45 4.08 8.83
N MET A 144 -20.58 3.09 9.08
CA MET A 144 -20.97 1.78 9.61
C MET A 144 -21.57 1.88 11.03
N LEU A 145 -21.04 2.76 11.87
CA LEU A 145 -21.58 2.99 13.23
C LEU A 145 -22.99 3.58 13.20
N VAL A 146 -23.20 4.58 12.33
CA VAL A 146 -24.54 5.16 12.12
C VAL A 146 -25.52 4.12 11.59
N GLN A 147 -25.08 3.26 10.67
CA GLN A 147 -25.92 2.20 10.14
C GLN A 147 -26.24 1.14 11.20
N ALA A 148 -25.26 0.73 12.01
CA ALA A 148 -25.47 -0.22 13.11
C ALA A 148 -26.52 0.30 14.12
N GLN A 149 -26.47 1.60 14.46
CA GLN A 149 -27.48 2.24 15.30
C GLN A 149 -28.87 2.19 14.65
N LYS A 150 -28.98 2.55 13.36
CA LYS A 150 -30.26 2.51 12.60
C LYS A 150 -30.84 1.11 12.55
N GLU A 151 -30.02 0.10 12.48
CA GLU A 151 -30.44 -1.30 12.47
C GLU A 151 -30.73 -1.88 13.84
N GLY A 152 -30.59 -1.09 14.92
CA GLY A 152 -30.96 -1.46 16.27
C GLY A 152 -29.98 -2.42 16.94
N ILE A 153 -28.68 -2.31 16.65
CA ILE A 153 -27.62 -2.97 17.42
C ILE A 153 -27.58 -2.35 18.83
N GLY A 154 -27.55 -3.19 19.86
CA GLY A 154 -27.53 -2.72 21.24
C GLY A 154 -26.15 -2.34 21.76
N ARG A 155 -25.09 -3.01 21.30
CA ARG A 155 -23.74 -2.77 21.80
C ARG A 155 -22.72 -2.79 20.67
N VAL A 156 -21.82 -1.77 20.67
CA VAL A 156 -20.70 -1.64 19.74
C VAL A 156 -19.41 -1.36 20.50
N ARG A 157 -18.30 -1.99 20.08
CA ARG A 157 -16.97 -1.76 20.63
C ARG A 157 -15.98 -1.51 19.49
N ILE A 158 -15.07 -0.56 19.69
CA ILE A 158 -14.14 -0.10 18.66
C ILE A 158 -12.72 -0.32 19.16
N HIS A 159 -11.90 -1.00 18.37
CA HIS A 159 -10.50 -1.28 18.64
C HIS A 159 -9.66 -0.47 17.64
N ILE A 160 -8.95 0.56 18.14
CA ILE A 160 -8.27 1.53 17.28
C ILE A 160 -6.80 1.18 17.13
N LEU A 161 -6.35 1.06 15.87
CA LEU A 161 -4.94 0.97 15.53
C LEU A 161 -4.47 2.39 15.19
N ILE A 162 -3.59 2.92 16.04
CA ILE A 162 -3.18 4.32 15.93
C ILE A 162 -2.16 4.46 14.81
N ASP A 163 -2.37 5.44 13.93
CA ASP A 163 -1.55 5.69 12.76
C ASP A 163 -0.24 6.43 13.12
N GLY A 164 0.00 7.61 12.65
CA GLY A 164 1.25 8.35 12.82
C GLY A 164 2.31 7.98 11.79
N ARG A 165 1.89 7.29 10.71
CA ARG A 165 2.71 6.91 9.57
C ARG A 165 2.16 7.48 8.27
N ASP A 166 0.87 7.24 8.00
CA ASP A 166 0.20 7.76 6.79
C ASP A 166 -0.42 9.14 7.05
N VAL A 167 -0.33 9.62 8.29
CA VAL A 167 -0.70 10.95 8.79
C VAL A 167 0.40 11.48 9.70
N GLY A 168 0.27 12.70 10.22
CA GLY A 168 1.25 13.31 11.11
C GLY A 168 1.66 12.39 12.28
N GLU A 169 2.95 12.29 12.57
CA GLU A 169 3.53 11.34 13.53
C GLU A 169 2.99 11.43 14.97
N THR A 170 2.34 12.57 15.31
CA THR A 170 1.73 12.84 16.62
C THR A 170 0.31 13.39 16.51
N SER A 171 -0.45 12.97 15.49
CA SER A 171 -1.79 13.46 15.18
C SER A 171 -2.93 12.65 15.80
N ALA A 172 -2.66 11.58 16.56
CA ALA A 172 -3.69 10.67 17.09
C ALA A 172 -4.83 11.38 17.83
N LEU A 173 -4.51 12.40 18.63
CA LEU A 173 -5.54 13.15 19.37
C LEU A 173 -6.43 14.01 18.46
N ASP A 174 -5.96 14.40 17.28
CA ASP A 174 -6.76 15.14 16.31
C ASP A 174 -7.88 14.27 15.71
N TYR A 175 -7.75 12.95 15.80
CA TYR A 175 -8.77 11.96 15.43
C TYR A 175 -9.58 11.48 16.63
N ILE A 176 -8.91 11.15 17.75
CA ILE A 176 -9.56 10.55 18.92
C ILE A 176 -10.57 11.50 19.53
N LEU A 177 -10.19 12.77 19.82
CA LEU A 177 -11.08 13.70 20.52
C LEU A 177 -12.37 14.02 19.74
N PRO A 178 -12.34 14.34 18.44
CA PRO A 178 -13.56 14.53 17.65
C PRO A 178 -14.39 13.25 17.53
N PHE A 179 -13.75 12.08 17.47
CA PHE A 179 -14.46 10.82 17.39
C PHE A 179 -15.14 10.43 18.70
N GLU A 180 -14.51 10.66 19.85
CA GLU A 180 -15.15 10.47 21.17
C GLU A 180 -16.39 11.35 21.32
N ALA A 181 -16.35 12.60 20.83
CA ALA A 181 -17.52 13.47 20.77
C ALA A 181 -18.61 12.89 19.84
N PHE A 182 -18.24 12.43 18.65
CA PHE A 182 -19.16 11.82 17.69
C PHE A 182 -19.88 10.58 18.25
N ILE A 183 -19.15 9.66 18.92
CA ILE A 183 -19.79 8.48 19.50
C ILE A 183 -20.61 8.83 20.76
N ALA A 184 -20.27 9.89 21.48
CA ALA A 184 -21.08 10.39 22.59
C ALA A 184 -22.46 10.86 22.11
N ASP A 185 -22.52 11.53 20.94
CA ASP A 185 -23.78 11.97 20.32
C ASP A 185 -24.64 10.79 19.82
N LEU A 186 -24.01 9.67 19.41
CA LEU A 186 -24.71 8.44 18.99
C LEU A 186 -25.23 7.62 20.17
N ARG A 187 -24.60 7.74 21.36
CA ARG A 187 -24.93 6.93 22.53
C ARG A 187 -26.34 7.21 23.03
N SER A 188 -27.05 6.15 23.37
CA SER A 188 -28.40 6.22 23.95
C SER A 188 -28.62 5.03 24.90
N GLU A 189 -29.78 4.97 25.57
CA GLU A 189 -30.16 3.82 26.42
C GLU A 189 -30.20 2.51 25.62
N SER A 190 -30.50 2.57 24.31
CA SER A 190 -30.58 1.41 23.42
C SER A 190 -29.35 1.19 22.59
N PHE A 191 -28.31 2.05 22.65
CA PHE A 191 -27.10 1.98 21.87
C PHE A 191 -25.86 2.29 22.71
N ASP A 192 -25.24 1.26 23.26
CA ASP A 192 -24.01 1.33 24.06
C ASP A 192 -22.79 1.23 23.14
N ILE A 193 -22.06 2.33 22.92
CA ILE A 193 -20.90 2.42 22.05
C ILE A 193 -19.70 3.01 22.77
N ALA A 194 -18.52 2.39 22.62
CA ALA A 194 -17.26 2.86 23.22
C ALA A 194 -16.02 2.39 22.44
N ILE A 195 -14.92 3.15 22.55
CA ILE A 195 -13.58 2.62 22.26
C ILE A 195 -13.23 1.63 23.36
N ALA A 196 -12.73 0.45 23.00
CA ALA A 196 -12.44 -0.63 23.94
C ALA A 196 -10.95 -0.89 24.13
N SER A 197 -10.15 -0.75 23.10
CA SER A 197 -8.70 -0.95 23.16
C SER A 197 -8.01 -0.29 21.98
N GLY A 198 -6.67 -0.21 22.04
CA GLY A 198 -5.89 0.31 20.94
C GLY A 198 -4.38 0.13 21.13
N GLY A 199 -3.63 0.73 20.22
CA GLY A 199 -2.17 0.77 20.21
C GLY A 199 -1.62 1.17 18.85
N GLY A 200 -0.35 1.50 18.79
CA GLY A 200 0.31 1.91 17.55
C GLY A 200 0.39 0.78 16.52
N ARG A 201 0.10 1.11 15.27
CA ARG A 201 0.07 0.16 14.14
C ARG A 201 1.36 -0.64 13.92
N MET A 202 2.49 -0.14 14.43
CA MET A 202 3.80 -0.82 14.34
C MET A 202 4.12 -1.65 15.59
N LYS A 203 3.20 -1.74 16.55
CA LYS A 203 3.35 -2.53 17.78
C LYS A 203 2.36 -3.67 17.88
N ILE A 204 1.16 -3.50 17.31
CA ILE A 204 0.10 -4.50 17.40
C ILE A 204 -0.60 -4.71 16.05
N THR A 205 -1.07 -5.92 15.81
CA THR A 205 -2.06 -6.33 14.80
C THR A 205 -1.59 -6.22 13.34
N MET A 206 -0.98 -5.09 12.93
CA MET A 206 -0.74 -4.75 11.54
C MET A 206 0.64 -5.22 11.04
N ASP A 207 1.04 -6.47 11.31
CA ASP A 207 2.17 -7.07 10.61
C ASP A 207 1.83 -7.38 9.15
N ARG A 208 2.85 -7.64 8.35
CA ARG A 208 2.71 -8.03 6.94
C ARG A 208 3.79 -9.02 6.52
N TYR A 209 3.44 -9.87 5.58
CA TYR A 209 4.34 -10.86 4.98
C TYR A 209 4.94 -11.85 5.99
N GLU A 210 4.23 -12.07 7.09
CA GLU A 210 4.62 -12.97 8.19
C GLU A 210 5.98 -12.60 8.81
N ALA A 211 6.31 -11.29 8.83
CA ALA A 211 7.60 -10.80 9.30
C ALA A 211 7.73 -10.86 10.83
N ASP A 212 6.66 -10.53 11.56
CA ASP A 212 6.63 -10.54 13.03
C ASP A 212 5.24 -10.93 13.59
N TRP A 213 4.95 -12.22 13.63
CA TRP A 213 3.72 -12.74 14.23
C TRP A 213 3.51 -12.32 15.69
N SER A 214 4.57 -11.94 16.43
CA SER A 214 4.43 -11.43 17.79
C SER A 214 3.68 -10.09 17.85
N MET A 215 3.68 -9.33 16.76
CA MET A 215 2.87 -8.10 16.63
C MET A 215 1.37 -8.45 16.57
N VAL A 216 1.01 -9.48 15.81
CA VAL A 216 -0.37 -9.97 15.70
C VAL A 216 -0.81 -10.59 17.03
N GLU A 217 0.06 -11.36 17.69
CA GLU A 217 -0.17 -11.92 19.03
C GLU A 217 -0.49 -10.83 20.05
N ARG A 218 0.31 -9.77 20.11
CA ARG A 218 0.04 -8.62 20.99
C ARG A 218 -1.31 -7.97 20.70
N GLY A 219 -1.68 -7.86 19.41
CA GLY A 219 -3.01 -7.41 19.01
C GLY A 219 -4.13 -8.33 19.51
N TRP A 220 -3.96 -9.64 19.37
CA TRP A 220 -4.90 -10.63 19.88
C TRP A 220 -5.07 -10.54 21.39
N GLN A 221 -3.96 -10.48 22.14
CA GLN A 221 -3.96 -10.30 23.59
C GLN A 221 -4.72 -9.05 24.01
N THR A 222 -4.55 -7.95 23.27
CA THR A 222 -5.15 -6.66 23.57
C THR A 222 -6.65 -6.64 23.26
N HIS A 223 -7.04 -7.04 22.05
CA HIS A 223 -8.42 -6.87 21.56
C HIS A 223 -9.33 -8.02 22.01
N VAL A 224 -8.82 -9.25 22.00
CA VAL A 224 -9.61 -10.45 22.31
C VAL A 224 -9.56 -10.78 23.79
N LEU A 225 -8.36 -10.75 24.40
CA LEU A 225 -8.21 -11.14 25.81
C LEU A 225 -8.34 -9.98 26.78
N GLY A 226 -8.27 -8.72 26.31
CA GLY A 226 -8.29 -7.54 27.16
C GLY A 226 -7.03 -7.38 28.01
N GLU A 227 -5.92 -7.95 27.56
CA GLU A 227 -4.62 -7.87 28.22
C GLU A 227 -3.89 -6.60 27.78
N GLY A 228 -3.49 -5.74 28.71
CA GLY A 228 -2.78 -4.49 28.46
C GLY A 228 -2.89 -3.51 29.60
N ARG A 229 -2.15 -2.42 29.51
CA ARG A 229 -2.26 -1.31 30.47
C ARG A 229 -3.65 -0.68 30.34
N GLN A 230 -4.30 -0.46 31.47
CA GLN A 230 -5.67 0.05 31.56
C GLN A 230 -5.68 1.57 31.67
N PHE A 231 -6.61 2.20 30.96
CA PHE A 231 -6.87 3.64 30.97
C PHE A 231 -8.39 3.90 30.98
N ALA A 232 -8.80 5.08 31.36
CA ALA A 232 -10.21 5.47 31.34
C ALA A 232 -10.65 5.94 29.93
N SER A 233 -9.74 6.43 29.11
CA SER A 233 -10.01 6.83 27.72
C SER A 233 -8.81 6.59 26.80
N ALA A 234 -9.06 6.59 25.49
CA ALA A 234 -8.00 6.48 24.50
C ALA A 234 -7.10 7.73 24.49
N ALA A 235 -7.67 8.91 24.71
CA ALA A 235 -6.90 10.15 24.82
C ALA A 235 -5.92 10.10 25.99
N GLU A 236 -6.36 9.65 27.18
CA GLU A 236 -5.49 9.46 28.35
C GLU A 236 -4.33 8.50 28.05
N ALA A 237 -4.59 7.39 27.35
CA ALA A 237 -3.56 6.43 26.99
C ALA A 237 -2.47 7.05 26.09
N VAL A 238 -2.88 7.79 25.05
CA VAL A 238 -1.95 8.46 24.13
C VAL A 238 -1.11 9.51 24.86
N GLU A 239 -1.75 10.36 25.69
CA GLU A 239 -1.07 11.40 26.45
C GLU A 239 -0.05 10.80 27.43
N ALA A 240 -0.45 9.77 28.17
CA ALA A 240 0.42 9.09 29.13
C ALA A 240 1.64 8.46 28.44
N TYR A 241 1.44 7.71 27.38
CA TYR A 241 2.54 7.07 26.66
C TYR A 241 3.48 8.06 25.99
N ARG A 242 2.96 9.14 25.40
CA ARG A 242 3.81 10.20 24.83
C ARG A 242 4.66 10.87 25.92
N ALA A 243 4.07 11.14 27.09
CA ALA A 243 4.79 11.75 28.21
C ALA A 243 5.87 10.83 28.81
N GLU A 244 5.58 9.53 28.91
CA GLU A 244 6.46 8.55 29.53
C GLU A 244 7.58 8.06 28.61
N LEU A 245 7.26 7.83 27.33
CA LEU A 245 8.16 7.12 26.41
C LEU A 245 8.77 8.01 25.33
N GLY A 246 8.16 9.16 25.03
CA GLY A 246 8.63 10.06 23.96
C GLY A 246 8.59 9.44 22.56
N VAL A 247 7.74 8.45 22.35
CA VAL A 247 7.58 7.76 21.04
C VAL A 247 6.52 8.45 20.19
N ILE A 248 6.60 8.26 18.87
CA ILE A 248 5.58 8.68 17.91
C ILE A 248 4.38 7.74 17.95
N ASP A 249 3.26 8.14 17.40
CA ASP A 249 1.97 7.47 17.54
C ASP A 249 1.95 6.04 17.01
N GLN A 250 2.60 5.78 15.86
CA GLN A 250 2.67 4.41 15.30
C GLN A 250 3.37 3.41 16.23
N ASP A 251 4.17 3.90 17.20
CA ASP A 251 4.96 3.09 18.13
C ASP A 251 4.38 3.05 19.55
N LEU A 252 3.18 3.58 19.77
CA LEU A 252 2.51 3.55 21.07
C LEU A 252 2.24 2.09 21.50
N PRO A 253 2.55 1.73 22.77
CA PRO A 253 2.24 0.41 23.28
C PRO A 253 0.72 0.11 23.27
N PRO A 254 0.33 -1.17 23.33
CA PRO A 254 -1.08 -1.56 23.47
C PRO A 254 -1.69 -1.03 24.76
N PHE A 255 -2.97 -0.69 24.69
CA PHE A 255 -3.78 -0.26 25.85
C PHE A 255 -5.20 -0.81 25.79
N VAL A 256 -5.83 -0.89 26.92
CA VAL A 256 -7.21 -1.34 27.10
C VAL A 256 -7.99 -0.27 27.86
N ILE A 257 -9.20 0.03 27.41
CA ILE A 257 -10.11 0.90 28.16
C ILE A 257 -10.84 0.07 29.20
N ALA A 258 -10.83 0.53 30.45
CA ALA A 258 -11.40 -0.20 31.58
C ALA A 258 -12.22 0.69 32.49
N GLU A 259 -13.30 0.14 32.99
CA GLU A 259 -14.15 0.73 34.03
C GLU A 259 -14.16 -0.17 35.27
N GLY A 260 -13.85 0.39 36.43
CA GLY A 260 -13.74 -0.39 37.66
C GLY A 260 -12.74 -1.55 37.61
N GLY A 261 -11.65 -1.40 36.82
CA GLY A 261 -10.62 -2.41 36.64
C GLY A 261 -10.99 -3.56 35.69
N LYS A 262 -12.11 -3.43 34.96
CA LYS A 262 -12.55 -4.43 33.98
C LYS A 262 -12.52 -3.83 32.58
N PRO A 263 -11.96 -4.52 31.57
CA PRO A 263 -12.04 -4.11 30.18
C PRO A 263 -13.50 -3.89 29.75
N VAL A 264 -13.77 -2.81 29.01
CA VAL A 264 -15.13 -2.46 28.57
C VAL A 264 -15.59 -3.27 27.35
N GLY A 265 -14.71 -3.99 26.69
CA GLY A 265 -15.08 -4.68 25.45
C GLY A 265 -14.04 -5.67 24.95
N THR A 266 -13.88 -6.81 25.64
CA THR A 266 -13.21 -7.99 25.06
C THR A 266 -14.11 -8.64 24.02
N ILE A 267 -13.52 -9.35 23.07
CA ILE A 267 -14.26 -10.08 22.02
C ILE A 267 -14.63 -11.45 22.56
N GLU A 268 -15.93 -11.75 22.60
CA GLU A 268 -16.50 -12.94 23.24
C GLU A 268 -17.25 -13.84 22.24
N ASP A 269 -17.65 -15.03 22.71
CA ASP A 269 -18.45 -15.96 21.91
C ASP A 269 -19.78 -15.34 21.49
N GLY A 270 -20.12 -15.51 20.21
CA GLY A 270 -21.35 -14.97 19.61
C GLY A 270 -21.23 -13.55 19.10
N ASP A 271 -20.11 -12.87 19.31
CA ASP A 271 -19.87 -11.54 18.76
C ASP A 271 -19.66 -11.56 17.24
N SER A 272 -19.80 -10.39 16.61
CA SER A 272 -19.39 -10.16 15.24
C SER A 272 -18.23 -9.18 15.20
N VAL A 273 -17.23 -9.43 14.37
CA VAL A 273 -16.00 -8.60 14.25
C VAL A 273 -15.81 -8.17 12.81
N ILE A 274 -15.68 -6.88 12.58
CA ILE A 274 -15.37 -6.28 11.27
C ILE A 274 -13.97 -5.65 11.34
N PHE A 275 -13.05 -6.17 10.52
CA PHE A 275 -11.79 -5.51 10.26
C PHE A 275 -11.97 -4.53 9.11
N TYR A 276 -12.01 -3.21 9.41
CA TYR A 276 -12.46 -2.22 8.45
C TYR A 276 -11.37 -1.62 7.54
N ASN A 277 -10.16 -2.14 7.58
CA ASN A 277 -9.14 -1.79 6.60
C ASN A 277 -9.53 -2.34 5.22
N PHE A 278 -9.36 -1.55 4.17
CA PHE A 278 -9.59 -1.97 2.79
C PHE A 278 -8.30 -2.47 2.09
N ARG A 279 -7.13 -2.17 2.62
CA ARG A 279 -5.84 -2.65 2.09
C ARG A 279 -5.46 -3.98 2.75
N GLY A 280 -5.10 -4.97 1.89
CA GLY A 280 -4.90 -6.35 2.30
C GLY A 280 -3.57 -6.64 2.98
N ASP A 281 -2.45 -5.98 2.59
CA ASP A 281 -1.09 -6.36 2.99
C ASP A 281 -0.88 -6.54 4.51
N ARG A 282 -1.55 -5.70 5.33
CA ARG A 282 -1.51 -5.73 6.79
C ARG A 282 -2.81 -6.22 7.44
N ALA A 283 -3.66 -6.87 6.66
CA ALA A 283 -4.95 -7.40 7.09
C ALA A 283 -5.01 -8.94 7.07
N ILE A 284 -4.18 -9.56 6.23
CA ILE A 284 -4.17 -11.00 6.00
C ILE A 284 -3.90 -11.78 7.28
N GLU A 285 -2.89 -11.40 8.06
CA GLU A 285 -2.46 -12.17 9.23
C GLU A 285 -3.48 -12.14 10.37
N ILE A 286 -4.05 -10.98 10.67
CA ILE A 286 -5.13 -10.92 11.68
C ILE A 286 -6.38 -11.65 11.19
N SER A 287 -6.67 -11.61 9.89
CA SER A 287 -7.77 -12.36 9.30
C SER A 287 -7.55 -13.87 9.41
N LYS A 288 -6.34 -14.37 9.09
CA LYS A 288 -5.95 -15.77 9.35
C LYS A 288 -6.14 -16.15 10.81
N THR A 289 -5.79 -15.23 11.73
CA THR A 289 -5.90 -15.48 13.17
C THR A 289 -7.35 -15.66 13.61
N PHE A 290 -8.31 -14.90 13.04
CA PHE A 290 -9.74 -15.05 13.33
C PHE A 290 -10.39 -16.23 12.58
N ASP A 291 -10.06 -16.42 11.30
CA ASP A 291 -10.71 -17.39 10.43
C ASP A 291 -10.21 -18.83 10.61
N SER A 292 -8.98 -19.02 11.13
CA SER A 292 -8.42 -20.36 11.31
C SER A 292 -9.09 -21.10 12.46
N PRO A 293 -9.60 -22.32 12.23
CA PRO A 293 -10.16 -23.17 13.29
C PRO A 293 -9.20 -23.43 14.44
N ALA A 294 -9.73 -23.78 15.58
CA ALA A 294 -8.91 -24.22 16.71
C ALA A 294 -8.10 -25.47 16.35
N GLY A 295 -6.77 -25.38 16.49
CA GLY A 295 -5.84 -26.46 16.18
C GLY A 295 -5.22 -26.42 14.78
N GLU A 296 -5.67 -25.55 13.90
CA GLU A 296 -5.06 -25.35 12.57
C GLU A 296 -4.11 -24.14 12.53
N PHE A 297 -4.28 -23.19 13.44
CA PHE A 297 -3.40 -22.02 13.57
C PHE A 297 -2.19 -22.35 14.44
N ASP A 298 -0.99 -22.18 13.92
CA ASP A 298 0.28 -22.60 14.53
C ASP A 298 1.28 -21.45 14.78
N LYS A 299 0.91 -20.19 14.52
CA LYS A 299 1.84 -19.06 14.58
C LYS A 299 2.11 -18.56 16.01
N PHE A 300 1.11 -18.63 16.89
CA PHE A 300 1.21 -18.34 18.33
C PHE A 300 0.06 -18.99 19.11
N ASP A 301 0.19 -19.04 20.43
CA ASP A 301 -0.89 -19.55 21.30
C ASP A 301 -1.97 -18.46 21.51
N ARG A 302 -3.12 -18.64 20.87
CA ARG A 302 -4.27 -17.73 21.01
C ARG A 302 -4.91 -17.75 22.41
N LYS A 303 -4.56 -18.72 23.28
CA LYS A 303 -5.11 -18.98 24.62
C LYS A 303 -6.62 -19.22 24.63
N ARG A 304 -7.40 -18.31 24.06
CA ARG A 304 -8.84 -18.40 23.85
C ARG A 304 -9.17 -18.04 22.40
N VAL A 305 -10.01 -18.84 21.78
CA VAL A 305 -10.51 -18.63 20.43
C VAL A 305 -12.01 -18.43 20.51
N PRO A 306 -12.51 -17.18 20.57
CA PRO A 306 -13.94 -16.94 20.67
C PRO A 306 -14.64 -17.36 19.36
N ALA A 307 -15.83 -17.96 19.51
CA ALA A 307 -16.69 -18.30 18.39
C ALA A 307 -17.38 -17.05 17.85
N VAL A 308 -16.71 -16.32 16.96
CA VAL A 308 -17.20 -15.06 16.37
C VAL A 308 -17.56 -15.21 14.90
N MET A 309 -18.39 -14.29 14.40
CA MET A 309 -18.48 -14.05 12.95
C MET A 309 -17.49 -12.94 12.59
N TYR A 310 -16.45 -13.29 11.83
CA TYR A 310 -15.43 -12.36 11.36
C TYR A 310 -15.65 -11.99 9.89
N ALA A 311 -15.40 -10.71 9.56
CA ALA A 311 -15.35 -10.25 8.20
C ALA A 311 -14.30 -9.15 8.01
N GLY A 312 -13.64 -9.13 6.86
CA GLY A 312 -12.85 -8.00 6.40
C GLY A 312 -13.68 -6.99 5.59
N MET A 313 -13.07 -5.88 5.25
CA MET A 313 -13.68 -4.91 4.33
C MET A 313 -13.72 -5.45 2.90
N LEU A 314 -12.62 -6.04 2.46
CA LEU A 314 -12.42 -6.68 1.16
C LEU A 314 -11.91 -8.11 1.33
N GLU A 315 -11.89 -8.91 0.27
CA GLU A 315 -11.09 -10.13 0.19
C GLU A 315 -9.62 -9.73 0.03
N TYR A 316 -8.79 -10.05 1.02
CA TYR A 316 -7.40 -9.62 1.08
C TYR A 316 -6.44 -10.57 0.35
N ASP A 317 -6.83 -11.83 0.24
CA ASP A 317 -6.12 -12.88 -0.50
C ASP A 317 -7.14 -13.76 -1.22
N GLY A 318 -7.20 -13.61 -2.54
CA GLY A 318 -8.17 -14.30 -3.37
C GLY A 318 -7.85 -15.79 -3.62
N ASP A 319 -6.59 -16.21 -3.45
CA ASP A 319 -6.20 -17.62 -3.61
C ASP A 319 -6.51 -18.44 -2.34
N LEU A 320 -6.25 -17.84 -1.19
CA LEU A 320 -6.52 -18.45 0.10
C LEU A 320 -7.92 -18.12 0.64
N HIS A 321 -8.69 -17.30 -0.08
CA HIS A 321 -10.01 -16.81 0.34
C HIS A 321 -10.01 -16.21 1.75
N ILE A 322 -9.09 -15.27 1.97
CA ILE A 322 -8.91 -14.61 3.27
C ILE A 322 -9.35 -13.13 3.18
N PRO A 323 -10.25 -12.70 4.07
CA PRO A 323 -11.04 -13.52 4.99
C PRO A 323 -12.17 -14.28 4.23
N HIS A 324 -12.73 -15.30 4.86
CA HIS A 324 -13.86 -16.06 4.31
C HIS A 324 -15.11 -15.21 4.06
N ARG A 325 -15.27 -14.09 4.78
CA ARG A 325 -16.35 -13.11 4.61
C ARG A 325 -15.78 -11.72 4.48
N TYR A 326 -16.32 -10.97 3.55
CA TYR A 326 -15.95 -9.56 3.34
C TYR A 326 -17.18 -8.73 2.93
N LEU A 327 -17.14 -7.43 3.22
CA LEU A 327 -18.27 -6.51 3.05
C LEU A 327 -18.41 -5.99 1.62
N VAL A 328 -17.30 -5.80 0.93
CA VAL A 328 -17.25 -5.21 -0.42
C VAL A 328 -16.39 -6.09 -1.32
N ASN A 329 -16.91 -6.44 -2.50
CA ASN A 329 -16.14 -7.22 -3.47
C ASN A 329 -14.96 -6.40 -4.01
N PRO A 330 -13.76 -7.01 -4.19
CA PRO A 330 -12.63 -6.37 -4.86
C PRO A 330 -13.01 -5.91 -6.27
N PRO A 331 -12.33 -4.89 -6.84
CA PRO A 331 -12.52 -4.57 -8.24
C PRO A 331 -12.03 -5.74 -9.10
N GLU A 332 -12.79 -6.08 -10.12
CA GLU A 332 -12.35 -7.04 -11.13
C GLU A 332 -11.30 -6.37 -12.02
N ILE A 333 -10.03 -6.59 -11.74
CA ILE A 333 -8.90 -6.13 -12.56
C ILE A 333 -8.46 -7.27 -13.48
N THR A 334 -8.93 -7.24 -14.69
CA THR A 334 -8.60 -8.21 -15.74
C THR A 334 -7.92 -7.51 -16.92
N ASN A 335 -7.42 -8.29 -17.87
CA ASN A 335 -6.75 -7.77 -19.06
C ASN A 335 -5.50 -6.95 -18.70
N THR A 336 -4.76 -7.40 -17.70
CA THR A 336 -3.50 -6.78 -17.30
C THR A 336 -2.39 -7.07 -18.32
N MET A 337 -1.33 -6.27 -18.28
CA MET A 337 -0.16 -6.47 -19.13
C MET A 337 0.44 -7.88 -18.95
N GLY A 338 0.57 -8.36 -17.69
CA GLY A 338 1.05 -9.71 -17.40
C GLY A 338 0.23 -10.79 -18.09
N GLU A 339 -1.12 -10.66 -18.06
CA GLU A 339 -2.04 -11.59 -18.72
C GLU A 339 -1.89 -11.57 -20.24
N TYR A 340 -1.87 -10.38 -20.87
CA TYR A 340 -1.70 -10.25 -22.32
C TYR A 340 -0.35 -10.80 -22.80
N LEU A 341 0.74 -10.50 -22.08
CA LEU A 341 2.07 -11.01 -22.40
C LEU A 341 2.10 -12.54 -22.34
N ALA A 342 1.59 -13.14 -21.27
CA ALA A 342 1.52 -14.60 -21.11
C ALA A 342 0.66 -15.25 -22.23
N ASN A 343 -0.52 -14.70 -22.51
CA ASN A 343 -1.40 -15.18 -23.60
C ASN A 343 -0.77 -15.07 -25.00
N THR A 344 0.12 -14.10 -25.20
CA THR A 344 0.85 -13.88 -26.45
C THR A 344 2.09 -14.76 -26.57
N GLY A 345 2.54 -15.40 -25.48
CA GLY A 345 3.73 -16.25 -25.46
C GLY A 345 5.02 -15.48 -25.16
N ILE A 346 4.93 -14.31 -24.53
CA ILE A 346 6.05 -13.45 -24.16
C ILE A 346 6.51 -13.78 -22.75
N SER A 347 7.80 -14.12 -22.63
CA SER A 347 8.40 -14.48 -21.34
C SER A 347 8.67 -13.25 -20.47
N GLN A 348 8.40 -13.37 -19.16
CA GLN A 348 8.45 -12.29 -18.20
C GLN A 348 9.27 -12.66 -16.95
N PHE A 349 9.98 -11.67 -16.42
CA PHE A 349 10.69 -11.78 -15.15
C PHE A 349 10.32 -10.63 -14.22
N ALA A 350 10.02 -10.95 -12.95
CA ALA A 350 9.71 -9.97 -11.92
C ALA A 350 10.58 -10.18 -10.69
N ILE A 351 11.09 -9.11 -10.09
CA ILE A 351 11.93 -9.17 -8.90
C ILE A 351 11.73 -7.97 -7.99
N SER A 352 11.70 -8.22 -6.70
CA SER A 352 11.87 -7.23 -5.63
C SER A 352 12.32 -7.92 -4.36
N GLU A 353 12.60 -7.16 -3.31
CA GLU A 353 12.72 -7.75 -1.97
C GLU A 353 11.34 -7.93 -1.31
N THR A 354 11.29 -8.68 -0.20
CA THR A 354 10.07 -9.09 0.52
C THR A 354 9.04 -7.96 0.65
N GLN A 355 9.49 -6.73 0.97
CA GLN A 355 8.60 -5.60 1.23
C GLN A 355 7.76 -5.17 0.01
N LYS A 356 8.24 -5.43 -1.20
CA LYS A 356 7.60 -5.02 -2.47
C LYS A 356 7.47 -6.16 -3.49
N TYR A 357 7.71 -7.41 -3.07
CA TYR A 357 7.52 -8.57 -3.94
C TYR A 357 6.07 -8.69 -4.43
N GLY A 358 5.09 -8.54 -3.55
CA GLY A 358 3.67 -8.53 -3.90
C GLY A 358 3.30 -7.44 -4.91
N HIS A 359 4.04 -6.30 -4.91
CA HIS A 359 3.75 -5.19 -5.83
C HIS A 359 4.14 -5.52 -7.27
N VAL A 360 5.27 -6.17 -7.49
CA VAL A 360 5.69 -6.61 -8.84
C VAL A 360 5.05 -7.91 -9.31
N THR A 361 4.25 -8.56 -8.46
CA THR A 361 3.55 -9.82 -8.76
C THR A 361 2.04 -9.67 -8.64
N TYR A 362 1.49 -9.78 -7.44
CA TYR A 362 0.06 -9.76 -7.14
C TYR A 362 -0.63 -8.48 -7.65
N PHE A 363 -0.17 -7.30 -7.19
CA PHE A 363 -0.80 -6.03 -7.57
C PHE A 363 -0.59 -5.70 -9.04
N TRP A 364 0.58 -5.97 -9.60
CA TRP A 364 0.85 -5.83 -11.03
C TRP A 364 -0.11 -6.68 -11.90
N ASN A 365 -0.45 -7.85 -11.40
CA ASN A 365 -1.36 -8.77 -12.09
C ASN A 365 -2.86 -8.52 -11.78
N GLY A 366 -3.19 -7.36 -11.22
CA GLY A 366 -4.58 -6.97 -10.97
C GLY A 366 -5.22 -7.64 -9.77
N ASN A 367 -4.49 -7.73 -8.67
CA ASN A 367 -4.88 -8.39 -7.42
C ASN A 367 -5.06 -9.92 -7.61
N LYS A 368 -4.30 -10.48 -8.51
CA LYS A 368 -4.30 -11.92 -8.76
C LYS A 368 -3.02 -12.56 -8.26
N SER A 369 -3.17 -13.53 -7.38
CA SER A 369 -2.05 -14.34 -6.93
C SER A 369 -1.59 -15.35 -7.98
N GLY A 370 -0.34 -15.77 -7.88
CA GLY A 370 0.25 -16.73 -8.81
C GLY A 370 0.64 -16.12 -10.17
N LYS A 371 0.81 -16.98 -11.12
CA LYS A 371 1.24 -16.66 -12.48
C LYS A 371 0.12 -16.90 -13.48
N PHE A 372 0.13 -16.20 -14.59
CA PHE A 372 -0.73 -16.54 -15.74
C PHE A 372 -0.18 -17.74 -16.51
N SER A 373 1.16 -17.94 -16.47
CA SER A 373 1.84 -19.08 -17.09
C SER A 373 3.10 -19.47 -16.30
N ASP A 374 3.16 -20.68 -15.80
CA ASP A 374 4.34 -21.20 -15.10
C ASP A 374 5.57 -21.33 -15.99
N GLU A 375 5.36 -21.48 -17.30
CA GLU A 375 6.44 -21.63 -18.28
C GLU A 375 7.05 -20.29 -18.70
N LEU A 376 6.23 -19.23 -18.74
CA LEU A 376 6.61 -17.91 -19.28
C LEU A 376 6.98 -16.90 -18.22
N GLU A 377 6.59 -17.11 -16.96
CA GLU A 377 6.80 -16.15 -15.89
C GLU A 377 7.71 -16.69 -14.79
N THR A 378 8.66 -15.86 -14.38
CA THR A 378 9.51 -16.14 -13.22
C THR A 378 9.46 -14.97 -12.26
N TYR A 379 9.12 -15.24 -11.00
CA TYR A 379 9.05 -14.27 -9.93
C TYR A 379 10.10 -14.60 -8.88
N VAL A 380 10.89 -13.60 -8.49
CA VAL A 380 12.00 -13.76 -7.53
C VAL A 380 11.83 -12.78 -6.38
N GLU A 381 11.85 -13.33 -5.19
CA GLU A 381 11.90 -12.56 -3.95
C GLU A 381 13.34 -12.59 -3.40
N ILE A 382 13.83 -11.42 -3.01
CA ILE A 382 15.06 -11.27 -2.23
C ILE A 382 14.64 -11.00 -0.77
N PRO A 383 14.98 -11.89 0.18
CA PRO A 383 14.56 -11.71 1.57
C PRO A 383 15.06 -10.39 2.17
N SER A 384 14.14 -9.57 2.72
CA SER A 384 14.47 -8.34 3.43
C SER A 384 15.22 -8.62 4.73
N ASP A 385 16.05 -7.68 5.17
CA ASP A 385 16.66 -7.74 6.51
C ASP A 385 15.61 -7.46 7.60
N VAL A 386 15.68 -8.18 8.72
CA VAL A 386 14.81 -7.97 9.88
C VAL A 386 15.46 -6.95 10.81
N VAL A 387 15.57 -5.70 10.34
CA VAL A 387 16.07 -4.54 11.09
C VAL A 387 15.28 -3.30 10.71
N PRO A 388 15.21 -2.25 11.56
CA PRO A 388 14.66 -0.97 11.15
C PRO A 388 15.34 -0.44 9.89
N PHE A 389 14.54 0.09 8.94
CA PHE A 389 15.05 0.46 7.61
C PHE A 389 16.12 1.56 7.65
N GLU A 390 16.03 2.50 8.61
CA GLU A 390 17.04 3.55 8.79
C GLU A 390 18.40 3.01 9.25
N GLN A 391 18.48 1.80 9.78
CA GLN A 391 19.75 1.17 10.18
C GLN A 391 20.48 0.50 9.00
N ARG A 392 19.73 0.14 7.93
CA ARG A 392 20.27 -0.39 6.67
C ARG A 392 19.57 0.25 5.48
N PRO A 393 19.75 1.56 5.26
CA PRO A 393 18.97 2.32 4.27
C PRO A 393 19.22 1.89 2.82
N TRP A 394 20.33 1.22 2.53
CA TRP A 394 20.56 0.60 1.21
C TRP A 394 19.67 -0.63 0.95
N MET A 395 19.04 -1.20 1.98
CA MET A 395 18.16 -2.36 1.90
C MET A 395 18.80 -3.51 1.11
N LYS A 396 18.08 -4.12 0.15
CA LYS A 396 18.58 -5.21 -0.71
C LYS A 396 18.78 -4.77 -2.16
N CYS A 397 18.94 -3.48 -2.43
CA CYS A 397 19.04 -3.00 -3.80
C CYS A 397 20.23 -3.61 -4.58
N ALA A 398 21.35 -3.91 -3.91
CA ALA A 398 22.49 -4.54 -4.53
C ALA A 398 22.23 -6.02 -4.90
N GLU A 399 21.64 -6.78 -3.98
CA GLU A 399 21.29 -8.19 -4.20
C GLU A 399 20.19 -8.35 -5.26
N ILE A 400 19.19 -7.45 -5.27
CA ILE A 400 18.20 -7.37 -6.36
C ILE A 400 18.90 -7.16 -7.69
N THR A 401 19.84 -6.20 -7.74
CA THR A 401 20.58 -5.85 -8.95
C THR A 401 21.46 -6.98 -9.43
N ASP A 402 22.18 -7.66 -8.54
CA ASP A 402 23.02 -8.82 -8.88
C ASP A 402 22.18 -9.91 -9.55
N ARG A 403 21.01 -10.19 -8.98
CA ARG A 403 20.10 -11.19 -9.55
C ARG A 403 19.48 -10.72 -10.85
N LEU A 404 19.03 -9.49 -10.96
CA LEU A 404 18.45 -8.92 -12.18
C LEU A 404 19.46 -8.94 -13.33
N ILE A 405 20.72 -8.55 -13.10
CA ILE A 405 21.79 -8.58 -14.11
C ILE A 405 22.02 -10.01 -14.60
N ALA A 406 22.10 -10.99 -13.72
CA ALA A 406 22.27 -12.39 -14.11
C ALA A 406 21.13 -12.88 -15.01
N GLU A 407 19.89 -12.48 -14.72
CA GLU A 407 18.73 -12.86 -15.53
C GLU A 407 18.68 -12.08 -16.88
N LEU A 408 19.07 -10.81 -16.90
CA LEU A 408 19.21 -10.04 -18.14
C LEU A 408 20.25 -10.68 -19.08
N GLU A 409 21.43 -11.02 -18.56
CA GLU A 409 22.51 -11.68 -19.32
C GLU A 409 22.16 -13.10 -19.77
N SER A 410 21.22 -13.76 -19.11
CA SER A 410 20.73 -15.08 -19.53
C SER A 410 19.97 -15.05 -20.88
N GLY A 411 19.39 -13.88 -21.24
CA GLY A 411 18.56 -13.71 -22.44
C GLY A 411 17.27 -14.55 -22.44
N LYS A 412 16.83 -15.03 -21.28
CA LYS A 412 15.70 -15.96 -21.17
C LYS A 412 14.34 -15.26 -21.31
N TYR A 413 14.24 -14.01 -20.92
CA TYR A 413 13.00 -13.27 -20.90
C TYR A 413 13.02 -12.11 -21.90
N ALA A 414 11.86 -11.74 -22.42
CA ALA A 414 11.69 -10.57 -23.28
C ALA A 414 11.36 -9.32 -22.47
N TYR A 415 10.61 -9.49 -21.38
CA TYR A 415 10.17 -8.41 -20.50
C TYR A 415 10.61 -8.63 -19.06
N TYR A 416 11.12 -7.57 -18.45
CA TYR A 416 11.58 -7.56 -17.07
C TYR A 416 10.91 -6.43 -16.30
N ARG A 417 10.61 -6.66 -15.02
CA ARG A 417 10.15 -5.63 -14.09
C ARG A 417 10.82 -5.79 -12.72
N VAL A 418 11.24 -4.67 -12.16
CA VAL A 418 11.88 -4.61 -10.85
C VAL A 418 11.32 -3.44 -10.05
N ASN A 419 11.14 -3.65 -8.75
CA ASN A 419 10.86 -2.58 -7.80
C ASN A 419 11.99 -2.50 -6.79
N PHE A 420 12.49 -1.28 -6.55
CA PHE A 420 13.43 -0.93 -5.50
C PHE A 420 12.67 -0.17 -4.40
N PRO A 421 12.43 -0.77 -3.23
CA PRO A 421 11.61 -0.18 -2.17
C PRO A 421 12.28 0.97 -1.42
N ASN A 422 13.48 1.33 -1.79
CA ASN A 422 14.41 2.19 -1.08
C ASN A 422 13.82 3.56 -0.67
N GLY A 423 13.25 4.30 -1.60
CA GLY A 423 12.71 5.64 -1.34
C GLY A 423 11.48 5.61 -0.43
N ASP A 424 10.60 4.62 -0.61
CA ASP A 424 9.38 4.47 0.18
C ASP A 424 9.63 3.93 1.58
N MET A 425 10.25 2.75 1.68
CA MET A 425 10.40 2.08 2.98
C MET A 425 11.28 2.86 3.94
N VAL A 426 12.38 3.46 3.44
CA VAL A 426 13.24 4.31 4.26
C VAL A 426 12.61 5.67 4.49
N GLY A 427 11.90 6.24 3.50
CA GLY A 427 11.15 7.49 3.64
C GLY A 427 10.14 7.46 4.79
N HIS A 428 9.44 6.35 4.94
CA HIS A 428 8.49 6.12 6.05
C HIS A 428 9.13 6.16 7.46
N THR A 429 10.46 6.12 7.59
CA THR A 429 11.12 6.27 8.89
C THR A 429 11.22 7.73 9.36
N GLY A 430 10.96 8.71 8.46
CA GLY A 430 11.14 10.13 8.73
C GLY A 430 12.61 10.58 8.81
N SER A 431 13.56 9.68 8.59
CA SER A 431 14.99 9.97 8.67
C SER A 431 15.53 10.49 7.33
N LEU A 432 15.62 11.82 7.18
CA LEU A 432 16.16 12.43 5.96
C LEU A 432 17.56 11.88 5.60
N LEU A 433 18.43 11.68 6.59
CA LEU A 433 19.79 11.19 6.33
C LEU A 433 19.79 9.76 5.82
N ALA A 434 18.98 8.88 6.41
CA ALA A 434 18.85 7.50 5.95
C ALA A 434 18.23 7.45 4.54
N THR A 435 17.20 8.27 4.28
CA THR A 435 16.55 8.33 2.96
C THR A 435 17.49 8.84 1.87
N ARG A 436 18.35 9.83 2.16
CA ARG A 436 19.42 10.24 1.24
C ARG A 436 20.39 9.11 0.94
N CYS A 437 20.87 8.40 1.95
CA CYS A 437 21.75 7.23 1.77
C CYS A 437 21.06 6.14 0.93
N SER A 438 19.76 5.94 1.13
CA SER A 438 18.92 5.02 0.36
C SER A 438 18.89 5.39 -1.12
N MET A 439 18.71 6.67 -1.46
CA MET A 439 18.72 7.17 -2.84
C MET A 439 20.09 7.05 -3.50
N GLU A 440 21.16 7.34 -2.78
CA GLU A 440 22.54 7.19 -3.27
C GLU A 440 22.88 5.71 -3.55
N ALA A 441 22.41 4.79 -2.70
CA ALA A 441 22.57 3.36 -2.92
C ALA A 441 21.80 2.89 -4.16
N LEU A 442 20.58 3.38 -4.38
CA LEU A 442 19.78 3.09 -5.56
C LEU A 442 20.46 3.60 -6.84
N ASP A 443 21.01 4.81 -6.84
CA ASP A 443 21.69 5.40 -7.99
C ASP A 443 22.86 4.54 -8.47
N LEU A 444 23.64 3.97 -7.53
CA LEU A 444 24.71 3.01 -7.88
C LEU A 444 24.17 1.77 -8.59
N GLN A 445 22.97 1.31 -8.23
CA GLN A 445 22.38 0.15 -8.88
C GLN A 445 21.83 0.50 -10.27
N LEU A 446 21.24 1.68 -10.43
CA LEU A 446 20.82 2.18 -11.74
C LEU A 446 22.00 2.20 -12.72
N ALA A 447 23.15 2.74 -12.30
CA ALA A 447 24.37 2.76 -13.13
C ALA A 447 24.77 1.35 -13.61
N ARG A 448 24.73 0.36 -12.72
CA ARG A 448 25.06 -1.03 -13.03
C ARG A 448 24.07 -1.66 -14.02
N ILE A 449 22.78 -1.48 -13.79
CA ILE A 449 21.72 -2.06 -14.63
C ILE A 449 21.78 -1.46 -16.03
N LEU A 450 21.86 -0.12 -16.13
CA LEU A 450 21.86 0.57 -17.42
C LEU A 450 23.07 0.20 -18.29
N ALA A 451 24.23 -0.02 -17.68
CA ALA A 451 25.41 -0.51 -18.42
C ALA A 451 25.16 -1.91 -19.04
N VAL A 452 24.39 -2.78 -18.37
CA VAL A 452 24.03 -4.09 -18.91
C VAL A 452 22.94 -3.97 -19.97
N VAL A 453 21.95 -3.09 -19.76
CA VAL A 453 20.90 -2.79 -20.76
C VAL A 453 21.55 -2.33 -22.08
N ASP A 454 22.52 -1.40 -22.03
CA ASP A 454 23.27 -0.95 -23.20
C ASP A 454 24.03 -2.11 -23.89
N LYS A 455 24.75 -2.90 -23.11
CA LYS A 455 25.48 -4.08 -23.60
C LYS A 455 24.61 -5.07 -24.37
N LEU A 456 23.36 -5.23 -23.92
CA LEU A 456 22.41 -6.18 -24.48
C LEU A 456 21.53 -5.57 -25.59
N GLY A 457 21.68 -4.27 -25.91
CA GLY A 457 20.83 -3.57 -26.87
C GLY A 457 19.37 -3.50 -26.41
N GLY A 458 19.16 -3.36 -25.10
CA GLY A 458 17.86 -3.26 -24.46
C GLY A 458 17.39 -1.83 -24.27
N VAL A 459 16.17 -1.69 -23.74
CA VAL A 459 15.53 -0.42 -23.36
C VAL A 459 15.00 -0.52 -21.94
N ALA A 460 15.16 0.55 -21.16
CA ALA A 460 14.58 0.66 -19.82
C ALA A 460 13.62 1.85 -19.74
N LEU A 461 12.42 1.62 -19.16
CA LEU A 461 11.55 2.67 -18.66
C LEU A 461 11.75 2.75 -17.16
N ILE A 462 12.19 3.90 -16.67
CA ILE A 462 12.49 4.13 -15.25
C ILE A 462 11.43 5.09 -14.72
N THR A 463 10.70 4.66 -13.70
CA THR A 463 9.60 5.43 -13.10
C THR A 463 9.52 5.20 -11.59
N ALA A 464 8.51 5.75 -10.95
CA ALA A 464 8.10 5.42 -9.58
C ALA A 464 6.59 5.19 -9.55
N ASP A 465 6.09 4.70 -8.44
CA ASP A 465 4.66 4.41 -8.25
C ASP A 465 3.92 5.47 -7.42
N HIS A 466 4.64 6.25 -6.63
CA HIS A 466 4.23 7.45 -5.89
C HIS A 466 5.45 8.19 -5.35
N GLY A 467 5.25 9.36 -4.74
CA GLY A 467 6.29 10.08 -4.01
C GLY A 467 6.27 9.78 -2.51
N ASN A 468 7.43 9.88 -1.87
CA ASN A 468 7.68 9.80 -0.43
C ASN A 468 9.00 10.52 -0.07
N ALA A 469 10.14 10.06 -0.63
CA ALA A 469 11.48 10.59 -0.37
C ALA A 469 11.68 12.03 -0.83
N ASP A 470 10.82 12.53 -1.69
CA ASP A 470 10.84 13.89 -2.25
C ASP A 470 10.34 14.96 -1.26
N GLU A 471 9.68 14.57 -0.15
CA GLU A 471 9.19 15.51 0.86
C GLU A 471 9.21 14.89 2.27
N MET A 472 10.38 14.93 2.93
CA MET A 472 10.65 14.33 4.25
C MET A 472 10.27 15.21 5.43
N TYR A 473 9.82 16.44 5.21
CA TYR A 473 9.37 17.36 6.26
C TYR A 473 7.95 17.86 5.97
N GLU A 474 7.14 18.02 7.04
CA GLU A 474 5.87 18.74 6.92
C GLU A 474 6.14 20.16 6.44
N CYS A 475 5.43 20.60 5.41
CA CYS A 475 5.52 21.95 4.86
C CYS A 475 4.31 22.82 5.23
N ASP A 476 4.53 24.13 5.28
CA ASP A 476 3.45 25.10 5.37
C ASP A 476 2.80 25.32 3.98
N LYS A 477 1.78 26.18 3.93
CA LYS A 477 1.09 26.53 2.67
C LYS A 477 1.99 27.18 1.60
N LYS A 478 3.23 27.55 1.95
CA LYS A 478 4.22 28.12 1.04
C LYS A 478 5.30 27.11 0.65
N GLY A 479 5.16 25.86 1.06
CA GLY A 479 6.14 24.80 0.82
C GLY A 479 7.41 24.90 1.70
N GLN A 480 7.37 25.67 2.80
CA GLN A 480 8.51 25.77 3.71
C GLN A 480 8.38 24.74 4.85
N PRO A 481 9.47 24.04 5.20
CA PRO A 481 9.46 23.09 6.31
C PRO A 481 9.00 23.70 7.63
N LYS A 482 8.05 23.05 8.29
CA LYS A 482 7.54 23.45 9.60
C LYS A 482 8.52 23.09 10.70
N ALA A 483 8.88 24.03 11.54
CA ALA A 483 9.64 23.77 12.75
C ALA A 483 8.74 23.38 13.93
N GLY A 484 9.14 22.36 14.69
CA GLY A 484 8.54 22.02 15.96
C GLY A 484 8.92 23.01 17.07
N LYS A 485 8.40 22.82 18.27
CA LYS A 485 8.69 23.66 19.45
C LYS A 485 10.16 23.59 19.89
N ASP A 486 10.85 22.51 19.54
CA ASP A 486 12.26 22.26 19.79
C ASP A 486 13.20 22.87 18.73
N GLY A 487 12.64 23.54 17.72
CA GLY A 487 13.38 24.15 16.60
C GLY A 487 13.82 23.17 15.52
N ARG A 488 13.49 21.88 15.62
CA ARG A 488 13.72 20.89 14.57
C ARG A 488 12.56 20.89 13.57
N PHE A 489 12.84 20.54 12.33
CA PHE A 489 11.77 20.33 11.35
C PHE A 489 10.97 19.07 11.71
N LYS A 490 9.66 19.16 11.51
CA LYS A 490 8.77 18.02 11.71
C LYS A 490 8.92 17.03 10.57
N ALA A 491 9.26 15.78 10.90
CA ALA A 491 9.35 14.73 9.93
C ALA A 491 7.97 14.42 9.31
N LYS A 492 7.94 14.22 7.99
CA LYS A 492 6.82 13.68 7.24
C LYS A 492 7.14 12.23 6.91
N THR A 493 6.24 11.35 7.24
CA THR A 493 6.37 9.89 7.04
C THR A 493 5.36 9.33 6.05
N SER A 494 4.47 10.20 5.54
CA SER A 494 3.43 9.85 4.56
C SER A 494 3.93 10.04 3.13
N HIS A 495 3.20 9.45 2.17
CA HIS A 495 3.40 9.69 0.75
C HIS A 495 3.15 11.16 0.38
N THR A 496 3.44 11.52 -0.87
CA THR A 496 3.25 12.87 -1.38
C THR A 496 2.23 12.92 -2.51
N LEU A 497 1.74 14.12 -2.82
CA LEU A 497 0.89 14.39 -4.00
C LEU A 497 1.72 14.80 -5.23
N ASN A 498 3.04 14.63 -5.16
CA ASN A 498 3.90 15.02 -6.25
C ASN A 498 3.84 14.00 -7.40
N PRO A 499 4.01 14.45 -8.65
CA PRO A 499 4.14 13.54 -9.78
C PRO A 499 5.45 12.73 -9.67
N VAL A 500 5.55 11.66 -10.45
CA VAL A 500 6.74 10.81 -10.52
C VAL A 500 7.41 10.91 -11.88
N PRO A 501 8.73 10.64 -11.99
CA PRO A 501 9.43 10.67 -13.27
C PRO A 501 9.06 9.44 -14.12
N CYS A 502 9.11 9.61 -15.44
CA CYS A 502 9.10 8.51 -16.41
C CYS A 502 10.14 8.79 -17.49
N ILE A 503 11.22 8.04 -17.42
CA ILE A 503 12.41 8.22 -18.26
C ILE A 503 12.48 7.04 -19.24
N ILE A 504 12.58 7.30 -20.53
CA ILE A 504 12.81 6.26 -21.55
C ILE A 504 14.29 6.24 -21.92
N TYR A 505 15.01 5.28 -21.34
CA TYR A 505 16.43 5.06 -21.58
C TYR A 505 16.63 4.10 -22.76
N ASP A 506 16.92 4.66 -23.93
CA ASP A 506 17.14 3.91 -25.18
C ASP A 506 18.35 4.43 -25.93
N ASN A 507 19.40 3.62 -26.02
CA ASN A 507 20.61 3.86 -26.81
C ASN A 507 20.66 2.99 -28.08
N THR A 508 19.56 2.31 -28.41
CA THR A 508 19.47 1.43 -29.57
C THR A 508 19.02 2.19 -30.83
N GLU A 509 19.07 1.53 -31.98
CA GLU A 509 18.48 2.04 -33.22
C GLU A 509 16.93 2.11 -33.15
N ALA A 510 16.30 1.43 -32.17
CA ALA A 510 14.86 1.42 -32.03
C ALA A 510 14.28 2.82 -31.71
N LYS A 511 15.06 3.70 -31.07
CA LYS A 511 14.67 5.09 -30.78
C LYS A 511 14.26 5.90 -32.02
N ASP A 512 14.74 5.52 -33.19
CA ASP A 512 14.40 6.19 -34.46
C ASP A 512 13.01 5.77 -34.98
N SER A 513 12.45 4.68 -34.47
CA SER A 513 11.16 4.12 -34.86
C SER A 513 9.97 4.68 -34.07
N TYR A 514 10.21 5.51 -33.07
CA TYR A 514 9.14 6.15 -32.28
C TYR A 514 9.54 7.57 -31.85
N THR A 515 8.56 8.31 -31.33
CA THR A 515 8.77 9.61 -30.68
C THR A 515 8.08 9.61 -29.32
N VAL A 516 8.73 10.21 -28.32
CA VAL A 516 8.10 10.43 -27.02
C VAL A 516 7.19 11.66 -27.11
N LYS A 517 5.95 11.52 -26.67
CA LYS A 517 4.96 12.59 -26.66
C LYS A 517 5.38 13.73 -25.73
N ALA A 518 4.93 14.94 -26.03
CA ALA A 518 5.21 16.08 -25.17
C ALA A 518 4.58 15.88 -23.79
N ASP A 519 5.29 16.30 -22.75
CA ASP A 519 4.77 16.30 -21.38
C ASP A 519 3.83 17.49 -21.18
N GLU A 520 2.53 17.25 -21.33
CA GLU A 520 1.46 18.23 -21.07
C GLU A 520 0.79 18.01 -19.69
N GLY A 521 1.39 17.15 -18.83
CA GLY A 521 0.83 16.78 -17.53
C GLY A 521 -0.43 15.92 -17.62
N LEU A 522 -0.63 15.21 -18.73
CA LEU A 522 -1.80 14.38 -19.00
C LEU A 522 -1.59 12.91 -18.65
N PHE A 523 -0.32 12.45 -18.53
CA PHE A 523 -0.02 11.07 -18.30
C PHE A 523 -0.16 10.67 -16.84
N GLY A 524 -0.55 9.40 -16.63
CA GLY A 524 -0.59 8.70 -15.35
C GLY A 524 0.17 7.37 -15.43
N LEU A 525 0.20 6.66 -14.32
CA LEU A 525 0.89 5.36 -14.24
C LEU A 525 0.33 4.31 -15.21
N SER A 526 -0.95 4.38 -15.53
CA SER A 526 -1.61 3.46 -16.47
C SER A 526 -1.09 3.55 -17.91
N ASN A 527 -0.51 4.69 -18.31
CA ASN A 527 0.09 4.86 -19.66
C ASN A 527 1.36 4.01 -19.87
N VAL A 528 1.96 3.48 -18.79
CA VAL A 528 3.20 2.69 -18.86
C VAL A 528 2.99 1.35 -19.56
N ALA A 529 1.89 0.63 -19.27
CA ALA A 529 1.63 -0.68 -19.87
C ALA A 529 1.59 -0.62 -21.40
N ALA A 530 0.84 0.34 -21.97
CA ALA A 530 0.77 0.55 -23.42
C ALA A 530 2.14 0.88 -24.03
N THR A 531 2.92 1.71 -23.32
CA THR A 531 4.27 2.08 -23.74
C THR A 531 5.20 0.87 -23.79
N MET A 532 5.18 0.03 -22.78
CA MET A 532 6.02 -1.18 -22.72
C MET A 532 5.66 -2.19 -23.80
N VAL A 533 4.35 -2.37 -24.05
CA VAL A 533 3.86 -3.26 -25.11
C VAL A 533 4.26 -2.75 -26.49
N ASN A 534 4.21 -1.43 -26.73
CA ASN A 534 4.71 -0.84 -27.98
C ASN A 534 6.23 -1.05 -28.15
N LEU A 535 7.03 -0.86 -27.10
CA LEU A 535 8.47 -1.14 -27.13
C LEU A 535 8.79 -2.61 -27.43
N LEU A 536 7.92 -3.53 -27.02
CA LEU A 536 7.99 -4.95 -27.36
C LEU A 536 7.53 -5.26 -28.81
N GLY A 537 7.03 -4.27 -29.57
CA GLY A 537 6.59 -4.43 -30.95
C GLY A 537 5.14 -4.88 -31.12
N TYR A 538 4.28 -4.60 -30.15
CA TYR A 538 2.88 -4.97 -30.18
C TYR A 538 1.97 -3.75 -30.00
N GLU A 539 0.76 -3.84 -30.54
CA GLU A 539 -0.31 -2.88 -30.36
C GLU A 539 -0.86 -2.98 -28.92
N ALA A 540 -1.05 -1.83 -28.28
CA ALA A 540 -1.76 -1.79 -27.00
C ALA A 540 -3.25 -2.10 -27.20
N PRO A 541 -3.93 -2.82 -26.29
CA PRO A 541 -5.37 -3.01 -26.34
C PRO A 541 -6.14 -1.68 -26.30
N ASP A 542 -7.22 -1.56 -27.09
CA ASP A 542 -8.05 -0.35 -27.18
C ASP A 542 -8.63 0.15 -25.83
N MET A 543 -8.75 -0.77 -24.86
CA MET A 543 -9.29 -0.45 -23.54
C MET A 543 -8.25 0.19 -22.59
N TRP A 544 -6.96 0.15 -22.95
CA TRP A 544 -5.92 0.74 -22.12
C TRP A 544 -5.76 2.23 -22.42
N ASP A 545 -5.23 2.94 -21.45
CA ASP A 545 -4.80 4.32 -21.65
C ASP A 545 -3.69 4.37 -22.69
N GLU A 546 -3.60 5.50 -23.38
CA GLU A 546 -2.68 5.64 -24.50
C GLU A 546 -1.19 5.50 -24.11
N SER A 547 -0.39 5.07 -25.06
CA SER A 547 1.07 5.01 -24.92
C SER A 547 1.69 6.41 -24.80
N ILE A 548 2.77 6.51 -24.04
CA ILE A 548 3.64 7.72 -23.95
C ILE A 548 4.43 7.93 -25.24
N ILE A 549 4.58 6.90 -26.06
CA ILE A 549 5.28 6.97 -27.35
C ILE A 549 4.31 6.85 -28.52
N ASP A 550 4.63 7.56 -29.60
CA ASP A 550 4.04 7.37 -30.92
C ASP A 550 4.99 6.56 -31.80
N VAL A 551 4.56 5.38 -32.22
CA VAL A 551 5.31 4.53 -33.16
C VAL A 551 5.10 5.06 -34.57
N LYS A 552 6.21 5.25 -35.33
CA LYS A 552 6.22 5.82 -36.68
C LYS A 552 5.74 4.82 -37.73
#